data_90f2013d0bee3eeec813b96eaf0946ea
#
_entry.id   90f2013d0bee3eeec813b96eaf0946ea
#
_cell.length_a   1.000
_cell.length_b   1.000
_cell.length_c   1.000
_cell.angle_alpha   90.00
_cell.angle_beta   90.00
_cell.angle_gamma   90.00
#
_symmetry.space_group_name_H-M   'P 1'
#
loop_
_entity.id
_entity.type
_entity.pdbx_description
1 polymer ?
#
loop_
_entity_poly.entity_id
_entity_poly.type
_entity_poly.pdbx_seq_one_letter_code
_entity_poly.pdbx_strand_id
1 'polypeptide(L)'
;MTGLVLLRIVIGWHFLYSGIWKVQTPSFSASGFLSQAKGPLAEHFYAMLPDVDGRKHLDFEAQQEAMKKYADAFVARNQLNEAETAAAREILAAHEVELLDYLTDEVKKKRELKEQFDEHLHKLDRLADQKETATRDIPFQQKRNWDEQTKLRGQAASWSKDVDRIWDQFKADLASVVEGRPARPVPADAVELELVDRLVTYSNIAVGACLIAGLFTRFSALAGALFLAQIVAAQPDWPGMYPAPHPSAGRSLIVNKEFVEMTALIALGFLPTGRWAGLDFFVHNLIVRPLLGKKGAV
;
A
#
# COMPACT_ATOMS: atom_id res chain seq x y z
N MET A 1 -17.52 -30.57 15.21
CA MET A 1 -16.48 -30.71 14.19
C MET A 1 -16.88 -30.09 12.85
N THR A 2 -18.02 -30.47 12.28
CA THR A 2 -18.49 -30.00 10.97
C THR A 2 -18.61 -28.48 10.87
N GLY A 3 -19.15 -27.80 11.89
CA GLY A 3 -19.30 -26.35 11.90
C GLY A 3 -17.96 -25.61 11.84
N LEU A 4 -16.92 -26.11 12.50
CA LEU A 4 -15.57 -25.52 12.49
C LEU A 4 -14.87 -25.74 11.13
N VAL A 5 -15.11 -26.88 10.48
CA VAL A 5 -14.61 -27.12 9.12
C VAL A 5 -15.32 -26.18 8.13
N LEU A 6 -16.63 -26.01 8.27
CA LEU A 6 -17.40 -25.07 7.45
C LEU A 6 -16.90 -23.63 7.65
N LEU A 7 -16.71 -23.19 8.90
CA LEU A 7 -16.19 -21.87 9.22
C LEU A 7 -14.82 -21.63 8.54
N ARG A 8 -13.91 -22.61 8.63
CA ARG A 8 -12.61 -22.57 7.96
C ARG A 8 -12.74 -22.37 6.46
N ILE A 9 -13.64 -23.13 5.81
CA ILE A 9 -13.85 -23.05 4.36
C ILE A 9 -14.44 -21.70 3.96
N VAL A 10 -15.41 -21.18 4.73
CA VAL A 10 -16.05 -19.89 4.43
C VAL A 10 -15.06 -18.74 4.58
N ILE A 11 -14.26 -18.71 5.63
CA ILE A 11 -13.21 -17.70 5.79
C ILE A 11 -12.15 -17.86 4.70
N GLY A 12 -11.74 -19.09 4.40
CA GLY A 12 -10.81 -19.37 3.30
C GLY A 12 -11.31 -18.86 1.96
N TRP A 13 -12.60 -19.01 1.68
CA TRP A 13 -13.22 -18.46 0.47
C TRP A 13 -13.21 -16.95 0.44
N HIS A 14 -13.51 -16.29 1.57
CA HIS A 14 -13.44 -14.84 1.65
C HIS A 14 -12.05 -14.29 1.32
N PHE A 15 -11.00 -14.87 1.90
CA PHE A 15 -9.62 -14.51 1.59
C PHE A 15 -9.25 -14.77 0.11
N LEU A 16 -9.56 -15.97 -0.38
CA LEU A 16 -9.25 -16.35 -1.76
C LEU A 16 -9.93 -15.42 -2.76
N TYR A 17 -11.21 -15.18 -2.59
CA TYR A 17 -11.98 -14.30 -3.45
C TYR A 17 -11.43 -12.87 -3.44
N SER A 18 -11.13 -12.33 -2.25
CA SER A 18 -10.48 -11.02 -2.09
C SER A 18 -9.14 -10.92 -2.84
N GLY A 19 -8.33 -11.99 -2.79
CA GLY A 19 -7.06 -12.04 -3.51
C GLY A 19 -7.24 -12.11 -5.03
N ILE A 20 -8.16 -12.95 -5.52
CA ILE A 20 -8.48 -13.07 -6.95
C ILE A 20 -9.01 -11.74 -7.51
N TRP A 21 -9.89 -11.08 -6.77
CA TRP A 21 -10.43 -9.78 -7.18
C TRP A 21 -9.30 -8.74 -7.35
N LYS A 22 -8.32 -8.72 -6.45
CA LYS A 22 -7.16 -7.81 -6.56
C LYS A 22 -6.31 -8.09 -7.79
N VAL A 23 -6.10 -9.36 -8.15
CA VAL A 23 -5.39 -9.74 -9.39
C VAL A 23 -6.16 -9.30 -10.63
N GLN A 24 -7.50 -9.38 -10.60
CA GLN A 24 -8.35 -8.98 -11.71
C GLN A 24 -8.55 -7.46 -11.83
N THR A 25 -8.09 -6.70 -10.82
CA THR A 25 -8.19 -5.24 -10.79
C THR A 25 -6.78 -4.63 -11.01
N PRO A 26 -6.39 -4.30 -12.26
CA PRO A 26 -5.04 -3.84 -12.58
C PRO A 26 -4.62 -2.56 -11.83
N SER A 27 -5.60 -1.75 -11.43
CA SER A 27 -5.41 -0.52 -10.67
C SER A 27 -5.48 -0.72 -9.15
N PHE A 28 -5.47 -1.97 -8.66
CA PHE A 28 -5.48 -2.20 -7.22
C PHE A 28 -4.19 -1.67 -6.59
N SER A 29 -4.34 -0.83 -5.58
CA SER A 29 -3.27 -0.41 -4.68
C SER A 29 -3.77 -0.32 -3.25
N ALA A 30 -2.94 -0.72 -2.31
CA ALA A 30 -3.18 -0.55 -0.88
C ALA A 30 -3.10 0.92 -0.43
N SER A 31 -2.61 1.82 -1.29
CA SER A 31 -2.42 3.24 -0.98
C SER A 31 -3.70 3.91 -0.47
N GLY A 32 -4.85 3.64 -1.11
CA GLY A 32 -6.13 4.19 -0.70
C GLY A 32 -6.57 3.75 0.70
N PHE A 33 -6.22 2.54 1.11
CA PHE A 33 -6.47 2.05 2.46
C PHE A 33 -5.46 2.63 3.46
N LEU A 34 -4.16 2.61 3.13
CA LEU A 34 -3.09 3.09 3.99
C LEU A 34 -3.18 4.60 4.26
N SER A 35 -3.59 5.39 3.25
CA SER A 35 -3.77 6.85 3.39
C SER A 35 -4.90 7.24 4.35
N GLN A 36 -5.82 6.32 4.64
CA GLN A 36 -6.92 6.51 5.57
C GLN A 36 -6.62 5.92 6.97
N ALA A 37 -5.38 5.52 7.23
CA ALA A 37 -5.00 5.01 8.53
C ALA A 37 -5.23 6.06 9.63
N LYS A 38 -5.70 5.61 10.79
CA LYS A 38 -6.00 6.44 11.96
C LYS A 38 -5.52 5.77 13.25
N GLY A 39 -5.50 6.52 14.32
CA GLY A 39 -5.09 5.99 15.63
C GLY A 39 -3.58 5.95 15.82
N PRO A 40 -3.10 5.25 16.87
CA PRO A 40 -1.72 5.35 17.32
C PRO A 40 -0.69 4.77 16.34
N LEU A 41 -1.11 3.90 15.41
CA LEU A 41 -0.22 3.29 14.41
C LEU A 41 -0.35 3.94 13.03
N ALA A 42 -1.12 5.02 12.88
CA ALA A 42 -1.34 5.67 11.59
C ALA A 42 -0.03 6.08 10.88
N GLU A 43 0.92 6.65 11.62
CA GLU A 43 2.21 7.08 11.07
C GLU A 43 3.03 5.90 10.51
N HIS A 44 2.94 4.72 11.13
CA HIS A 44 3.57 3.52 10.59
C HIS A 44 3.00 3.13 9.21
N PHE A 45 1.68 3.23 9.03
CA PHE A 45 1.04 2.94 7.75
C PHE A 45 1.31 4.03 6.70
N TYR A 46 1.38 5.30 7.12
CA TYR A 46 1.77 6.40 6.21
C TYR A 46 3.20 6.26 5.72
N ALA A 47 4.12 5.75 6.54
CA ALA A 47 5.50 5.51 6.14
C ALA A 47 5.64 4.46 5.02
N MET A 48 4.61 3.63 4.78
CA MET A 48 4.57 2.69 3.65
C MET A 48 4.15 3.36 2.33
N LEU A 49 3.70 4.61 2.38
CA LEU A 49 3.32 5.38 1.20
C LEU A 49 4.52 6.19 0.68
N PRO A 50 4.73 6.25 -0.63
CA PRO A 50 5.90 6.93 -1.20
C PRO A 50 5.91 8.43 -0.91
N ASP A 51 4.75 9.07 -0.92
CA ASP A 51 4.63 10.52 -0.70
C ASP A 51 3.18 10.92 -0.35
N VAL A 52 2.75 10.60 0.86
CA VAL A 52 1.36 10.82 1.30
C VAL A 52 0.98 12.30 1.36
N ASP A 53 1.95 13.16 1.62
CA ASP A 53 1.76 14.60 1.83
C ASP A 53 2.17 15.44 0.60
N GLY A 54 2.66 14.81 -0.48
CA GLY A 54 3.06 15.48 -1.72
C GLY A 54 4.40 16.20 -1.65
N ARG A 55 5.17 16.06 -0.56
CA ARG A 55 6.43 16.82 -0.37
C ARG A 55 7.46 16.53 -1.44
N LYS A 56 7.64 15.26 -1.82
CA LYS A 56 8.60 14.87 -2.85
C LYS A 56 8.11 15.21 -4.26
N HIS A 57 6.81 15.02 -4.53
CA HIS A 57 6.21 15.35 -5.82
C HIS A 57 6.23 16.85 -6.12
N LEU A 58 6.15 17.68 -5.09
CA LEU A 58 6.10 19.14 -5.23
C LEU A 58 7.46 19.82 -5.05
N ASP A 59 8.52 19.03 -4.85
CA ASP A 59 9.90 19.50 -4.75
C ASP A 59 10.58 19.37 -6.12
N PHE A 60 10.87 20.52 -6.76
CA PHE A 60 11.48 20.54 -8.08
C PHE A 60 12.87 19.89 -8.12
N GLU A 61 13.73 20.15 -7.11
CA GLU A 61 15.09 19.60 -7.09
C GLU A 61 15.06 18.08 -6.97
N ALA A 62 14.19 17.55 -6.11
CA ALA A 62 14.00 16.10 -5.93
C ALA A 62 13.48 15.44 -7.22
N GLN A 63 12.53 16.08 -7.90
CA GLN A 63 11.96 15.58 -9.16
C GLN A 63 12.97 15.63 -10.30
N GLN A 64 13.73 16.70 -10.41
CA GLN A 64 14.77 16.86 -11.42
C GLN A 64 15.87 15.80 -11.27
N GLU A 65 16.33 15.56 -10.03
CA GLU A 65 17.32 14.51 -9.76
C GLU A 65 16.79 13.13 -10.12
N ALA A 66 15.53 12.85 -9.79
CA ALA A 66 14.88 11.59 -10.13
C ALA A 66 14.75 11.39 -11.66
N MET A 67 14.39 12.45 -12.42
CA MET A 67 14.32 12.40 -13.88
C MET A 67 15.69 12.13 -14.51
N LYS A 68 16.75 12.80 -14.04
CA LYS A 68 18.13 12.55 -14.50
C LYS A 68 18.56 11.11 -14.25
N LYS A 69 18.35 10.62 -13.03
CA LYS A 69 18.66 9.24 -12.66
C LYS A 69 17.92 8.22 -13.53
N TYR A 70 16.65 8.48 -13.81
CA TYR A 70 15.85 7.63 -14.70
C TYR A 70 16.38 7.65 -16.14
N ALA A 71 16.71 8.83 -16.70
CA ALA A 71 17.26 8.96 -18.03
C ALA A 71 18.60 8.22 -18.18
N ASP A 72 19.52 8.40 -17.23
CA ASP A 72 20.80 7.70 -17.22
C ASP A 72 20.65 6.18 -17.15
N ALA A 73 19.75 5.69 -16.29
CA ALA A 73 19.42 4.28 -16.19
C ALA A 73 18.77 3.74 -17.49
N PHE A 74 17.93 4.54 -18.15
CA PHE A 74 17.30 4.19 -19.42
C PHE A 74 18.33 4.07 -20.55
N VAL A 75 19.25 5.05 -20.67
CA VAL A 75 20.37 5.03 -21.62
C VAL A 75 21.21 3.77 -21.44
N ALA A 76 21.64 3.49 -20.21
CA ALA A 76 22.47 2.33 -19.91
C ALA A 76 21.74 1.00 -20.20
N ARG A 77 20.47 0.88 -19.80
CA ARG A 77 19.68 -0.34 -19.94
C ARG A 77 19.36 -0.67 -21.41
N ASN A 78 19.13 0.33 -22.21
CA ASN A 78 18.81 0.19 -23.64
C ASN A 78 20.05 0.24 -24.54
N GLN A 79 21.24 0.48 -23.96
CA GLN A 79 22.50 0.58 -24.72
C GLN A 79 22.36 1.56 -25.90
N LEU A 80 21.89 2.79 -25.61
CA LEU A 80 21.64 3.79 -26.63
C LEU A 80 22.94 4.20 -27.31
N ASN A 81 22.90 4.42 -28.64
CA ASN A 81 24.00 4.98 -29.37
C ASN A 81 24.15 6.49 -29.11
N GLU A 82 25.16 7.14 -29.68
CA GLU A 82 25.42 8.57 -29.45
C GLU A 82 24.27 9.48 -29.89
N ALA A 83 23.64 9.20 -31.03
CA ALA A 83 22.49 9.96 -31.52
C ALA A 83 21.24 9.78 -30.64
N GLU A 84 20.92 8.53 -30.29
CA GLU A 84 19.83 8.21 -29.36
C GLU A 84 20.07 8.83 -27.98
N THR A 85 21.33 8.82 -27.50
CA THR A 85 21.69 9.44 -26.20
C THR A 85 21.55 10.95 -26.24
N ALA A 86 21.91 11.60 -27.36
CA ALA A 86 21.70 13.05 -27.55
C ALA A 86 20.22 13.40 -27.54
N ALA A 87 19.38 12.64 -28.28
CA ALA A 87 17.92 12.80 -28.26
C ALA A 87 17.31 12.58 -26.86
N ALA A 88 17.76 11.57 -26.11
CA ALA A 88 17.31 11.35 -24.77
C ALA A 88 17.62 12.49 -23.79
N ARG A 89 18.78 13.14 -23.96
CA ARG A 89 19.15 14.35 -23.19
C ARG A 89 18.32 15.58 -23.58
N GLU A 90 17.97 15.72 -24.84
CA GLU A 90 17.10 16.80 -25.30
C GLU A 90 15.68 16.64 -24.72
N ILE A 91 15.14 15.41 -24.72
CA ILE A 91 13.87 15.08 -24.09
C ILE A 91 13.91 15.36 -22.56
N LEU A 92 14.97 14.96 -21.86
CA LEU A 92 15.13 15.25 -20.45
C LEU A 92 15.08 16.77 -20.21
N ALA A 93 15.86 17.55 -20.95
CA ALA A 93 15.90 19.00 -20.80
C ALA A 93 14.53 19.66 -21.06
N ALA A 94 13.76 19.17 -22.02
CA ALA A 94 12.42 19.67 -22.32
C ALA A 94 11.44 19.42 -21.16
N HIS A 95 11.45 18.21 -20.61
CA HIS A 95 10.57 17.88 -19.48
C HIS A 95 11.03 18.50 -18.16
N GLU A 96 12.32 18.74 -17.95
CA GLU A 96 12.80 19.53 -16.82
C GLU A 96 12.24 20.97 -16.85
N VAL A 97 12.18 21.58 -18.05
CA VAL A 97 11.58 22.92 -18.23
C VAL A 97 10.07 22.87 -17.99
N GLU A 98 9.37 21.85 -18.49
CA GLU A 98 7.93 21.67 -18.26
C GLU A 98 7.62 21.49 -16.77
N LEU A 99 8.43 20.69 -16.08
CA LEU A 99 8.30 20.47 -14.63
C LEU A 99 8.59 21.75 -13.83
N LEU A 100 9.62 22.50 -14.23
CA LEU A 100 9.96 23.79 -13.63
C LEU A 100 8.80 24.78 -13.80
N ASP A 101 8.26 24.89 -15.03
CA ASP A 101 7.11 25.75 -15.33
C ASP A 101 5.87 25.35 -14.50
N TYR A 102 5.65 24.06 -14.31
CA TYR A 102 4.54 23.59 -13.49
C TYR A 102 4.72 23.89 -11.99
N LEU A 103 5.89 23.62 -11.42
CA LEU A 103 6.13 23.69 -9.97
C LEU A 103 6.51 25.11 -9.50
N THR A 104 7.22 25.90 -10.31
CA THR A 104 7.75 27.21 -9.88
C THR A 104 7.08 28.40 -10.53
N ASP A 105 6.42 28.21 -11.65
CA ASP A 105 5.62 29.20 -12.41
C ASP A 105 6.22 30.59 -12.57
N GLU A 106 7.44 30.65 -13.05
CA GLU A 106 8.08 31.94 -13.35
C GLU A 106 7.55 32.59 -14.63
N VAL A 107 6.88 31.87 -15.54
CA VAL A 107 6.64 32.32 -16.93
C VAL A 107 5.15 32.61 -17.23
N LYS A 108 4.16 32.01 -16.59
CA LYS A 108 2.75 32.17 -16.98
C LYS A 108 1.75 32.25 -15.84
N LYS A 109 1.55 33.42 -15.25
CA LYS A 109 0.35 33.76 -14.42
C LYS A 109 -0.08 32.81 -13.28
N LYS A 110 0.77 31.94 -12.78
CA LYS A 110 0.41 30.99 -11.73
C LYS A 110 1.17 31.25 -10.41
N ARG A 111 1.45 32.51 -10.09
CA ARG A 111 1.86 32.90 -8.72
C ARG A 111 1.02 32.22 -7.67
N GLU A 112 -0.28 32.06 -7.96
CA GLU A 112 -1.22 31.37 -7.11
C GLU A 112 -0.87 29.90 -6.82
N LEU A 113 -0.26 29.16 -7.76
CA LEU A 113 0.04 27.75 -7.54
C LEU A 113 1.27 27.57 -6.65
N LYS A 114 2.33 28.33 -6.88
CA LYS A 114 3.50 28.35 -6.00
C LYS A 114 3.15 28.80 -4.57
N GLU A 115 2.39 29.88 -4.47
CA GLU A 115 1.89 30.35 -3.16
C GLU A 115 1.03 29.30 -2.47
N GLN A 116 0.20 28.56 -3.22
CA GLN A 116 -0.61 27.46 -2.69
C GLN A 116 0.28 26.28 -2.23
N PHE A 117 1.35 25.97 -2.96
CA PHE A 117 2.30 24.92 -2.54
C PHE A 117 3.05 25.30 -1.27
N ASP A 118 3.58 26.54 -1.22
CA ASP A 118 4.28 27.03 -0.04
C ASP A 118 3.35 27.09 1.18
N GLU A 119 2.13 27.56 0.98
CA GLU A 119 1.11 27.59 2.04
C GLU A 119 0.73 26.17 2.49
N HIS A 120 0.65 25.22 1.55
CA HIS A 120 0.39 23.81 1.84
C HIS A 120 1.49 23.21 2.73
N LEU A 121 2.76 23.40 2.38
CA LEU A 121 3.90 22.91 3.15
C LEU A 121 3.92 23.52 4.56
N HIS A 122 3.70 24.83 4.67
CA HIS A 122 3.59 25.50 5.99
C HIS A 122 2.41 24.97 6.83
N LYS A 123 1.29 24.65 6.20
CA LYS A 123 0.15 24.05 6.91
C LYS A 123 0.45 22.65 7.41
N LEU A 124 1.16 21.84 6.62
CA LEU A 124 1.59 20.51 7.04
C LEU A 124 2.54 20.57 8.23
N ASP A 125 3.54 21.48 8.21
CA ASP A 125 4.47 21.64 9.31
C ASP A 125 3.73 22.08 10.59
N ARG A 126 2.86 23.05 10.47
CA ARG A 126 2.03 23.50 11.61
C ARG A 126 1.13 22.40 12.17
N LEU A 127 0.58 21.53 11.31
CA LEU A 127 -0.21 20.38 11.76
C LEU A 127 0.65 19.35 12.49
N ALA A 128 1.89 19.11 12.03
CA ALA A 128 2.83 18.23 12.71
C ALA A 128 3.14 18.75 14.12
N ASP A 129 3.48 20.05 14.24
CA ASP A 129 3.74 20.70 15.53
C ASP A 129 2.53 20.65 16.48
N GLN A 130 1.32 20.85 15.95
CA GLN A 130 0.10 20.76 16.74
C GLN A 130 -0.21 19.35 17.24
N LYS A 131 0.14 18.33 16.47
CA LYS A 131 0.00 16.94 16.91
C LYS A 131 0.99 16.57 18.01
N GLU A 132 2.19 17.14 17.98
CA GLU A 132 3.23 16.88 18.95
C GLU A 132 3.00 17.60 20.29
N THR A 133 2.57 18.86 20.24
CA THR A 133 2.55 19.75 21.39
C THR A 133 1.32 19.65 22.29
N ALA A 134 0.18 19.16 21.77
CA ALA A 134 -0.97 19.30 22.65
C ALA A 134 -2.13 18.38 22.35
N THR A 135 -2.83 18.00 23.22
CA THR A 135 -4.28 17.85 23.17
C THR A 135 -4.73 16.62 22.41
N ARG A 136 -3.98 15.51 22.56
CA ARG A 136 -4.47 14.18 22.20
C ARG A 136 -5.86 13.89 22.75
N ASP A 137 -6.29 14.66 23.77
CA ASP A 137 -7.49 14.37 24.54
C ASP A 137 -8.71 15.27 24.23
N ILE A 138 -8.57 16.24 23.31
CA ILE A 138 -9.72 17.11 22.96
C ILE A 138 -10.34 16.66 21.63
N PRO A 139 -11.54 16.01 21.64
CA PRO A 139 -12.18 15.46 20.44
C PRO A 139 -12.40 16.48 19.31
N PHE A 140 -12.70 17.73 19.65
CA PHE A 140 -12.88 18.79 18.67
C PHE A 140 -11.59 19.14 17.91
N GLN A 141 -10.45 19.12 18.59
CA GLN A 141 -9.15 19.39 17.94
C GLN A 141 -8.72 18.21 17.08
N GLN A 142 -8.94 16.99 17.54
CA GLN A 142 -8.68 15.78 16.73
C GLN A 142 -9.48 15.82 15.43
N LYS A 143 -10.77 16.20 15.52
CA LYS A 143 -11.62 16.37 14.35
C LYS A 143 -11.04 17.40 13.39
N ARG A 144 -10.75 18.61 13.88
CA ARG A 144 -10.23 19.70 13.05
C ARG A 144 -8.91 19.31 12.36
N ASN A 145 -7.99 18.70 13.10
CA ASN A 145 -6.69 18.29 12.56
C ASN A 145 -6.86 17.19 11.49
N TRP A 146 -7.78 16.26 11.71
CA TRP A 146 -8.09 15.24 10.71
C TRP A 146 -8.71 15.84 9.44
N ASP A 147 -9.70 16.69 9.59
CA ASP A 147 -10.38 17.33 8.46
C ASP A 147 -9.39 18.18 7.64
N GLU A 148 -8.51 18.93 8.32
CA GLU A 148 -7.47 19.74 7.68
C GLU A 148 -6.43 18.85 6.98
N GLN A 149 -5.93 17.78 7.63
CA GLN A 149 -5.00 16.83 7.05
C GLN A 149 -5.60 16.13 5.81
N THR A 150 -6.84 15.69 5.90
CA THR A 150 -7.53 15.05 4.78
C THR A 150 -7.67 16.01 3.59
N LYS A 151 -8.00 17.27 3.86
CA LYS A 151 -8.09 18.31 2.84
C LYS A 151 -6.75 18.58 2.18
N LEU A 152 -5.67 18.72 2.97
CA LEU A 152 -4.33 18.97 2.46
C LEU A 152 -3.82 17.79 1.62
N ARG A 153 -4.03 16.56 2.07
CA ARG A 153 -3.68 15.35 1.30
C ARG A 153 -4.46 15.23 0.00
N GLY A 154 -5.74 15.58 0.01
CA GLY A 154 -6.57 15.62 -1.19
C GLY A 154 -6.07 16.64 -2.22
N GLN A 155 -5.61 17.80 -1.78
CA GLN A 155 -4.98 18.81 -2.64
C GLN A 155 -3.64 18.31 -3.19
N ALA A 156 -2.76 17.80 -2.34
CA ALA A 156 -1.48 17.20 -2.75
C ALA A 156 -1.67 16.10 -3.79
N ALA A 157 -2.62 15.19 -3.57
CA ALA A 157 -2.94 14.13 -4.53
C ALA A 157 -3.43 14.65 -5.89
N SER A 158 -4.10 15.81 -5.91
CA SER A 158 -4.51 16.46 -7.17
C SER A 158 -3.31 17.02 -7.93
N TRP A 159 -2.40 17.69 -7.23
CA TRP A 159 -1.19 18.26 -7.83
C TRP A 159 -0.21 17.19 -8.26
N SER A 160 -0.04 16.14 -7.45
CA SER A 160 0.81 14.99 -7.80
C SER A 160 0.40 14.32 -9.10
N LYS A 161 -0.90 14.25 -9.42
CA LYS A 161 -1.37 13.70 -10.70
C LYS A 161 -0.88 14.48 -11.93
N ASP A 162 -0.69 15.79 -11.81
CA ASP A 162 -0.16 16.57 -12.89
C ASP A 162 1.36 16.32 -13.07
N VAL A 163 2.10 16.16 -11.96
CA VAL A 163 3.50 15.73 -11.99
C VAL A 163 3.63 14.31 -12.56
N ASP A 164 2.76 13.38 -12.15
CA ASP A 164 2.74 12.01 -12.69
C ASP A 164 2.48 12.01 -14.20
N ARG A 165 1.60 12.90 -14.70
CA ARG A 165 1.36 13.05 -16.15
C ARG A 165 2.61 13.50 -16.90
N ILE A 166 3.37 14.45 -16.35
CA ILE A 166 4.65 14.89 -16.92
C ILE A 166 5.63 13.72 -16.95
N TRP A 167 5.70 12.94 -15.89
CA TRP A 167 6.53 11.74 -15.82
C TRP A 167 6.13 10.66 -16.84
N ASP A 168 4.84 10.43 -17.02
CA ASP A 168 4.36 9.43 -17.99
C ASP A 168 4.68 9.85 -19.43
N GLN A 169 4.52 11.15 -19.73
CA GLN A 169 4.92 11.70 -21.02
C GLN A 169 6.43 11.59 -21.24
N PHE A 170 7.23 11.97 -20.25
CA PHE A 170 8.69 11.82 -20.28
C PHE A 170 9.14 10.39 -20.57
N LYS A 171 8.55 9.41 -19.89
CA LYS A 171 8.85 7.98 -20.11
C LYS A 171 8.44 7.53 -21.52
N ALA A 172 7.30 8.01 -22.02
CA ALA A 172 6.82 7.69 -23.36
C ALA A 172 7.76 8.29 -24.45
N ASP A 173 8.18 9.53 -24.26
CA ASP A 173 9.07 10.21 -25.20
C ASP A 173 10.46 9.56 -25.20
N LEU A 174 11.01 9.20 -24.04
CA LEU A 174 12.24 8.40 -23.96
C LEU A 174 12.11 7.04 -24.68
N ALA A 175 10.98 6.36 -24.52
CA ALA A 175 10.76 5.09 -25.21
C ALA A 175 10.72 5.24 -26.72
N SER A 176 10.30 6.40 -27.25
CA SER A 176 10.26 6.69 -28.70
C SER A 176 11.64 6.86 -29.33
N VAL A 177 12.68 7.14 -28.52
CA VAL A 177 14.05 7.30 -29.01
C VAL A 177 14.65 5.97 -29.48
N VAL A 178 14.17 4.86 -28.97
CA VAL A 178 14.70 3.53 -29.27
C VAL A 178 14.21 3.08 -30.65
N GLU A 179 15.04 3.16 -31.67
CA GLU A 179 14.68 2.77 -33.03
C GLU A 179 14.81 1.25 -33.26
N GLY A 180 13.81 0.66 -33.93
CA GLY A 180 13.86 -0.71 -34.46
C GLY A 180 13.84 -1.85 -33.41
N ARG A 181 13.70 -1.53 -32.14
CA ARG A 181 13.66 -2.50 -31.04
C ARG A 181 12.70 -2.06 -29.93
N PRO A 182 12.11 -2.97 -29.14
CA PRO A 182 11.27 -2.59 -28.03
C PRO A 182 12.10 -1.93 -26.92
N ALA A 183 11.70 -0.75 -26.46
CA ALA A 183 12.30 -0.09 -25.33
C ALA A 183 12.14 -0.92 -24.04
N ARG A 184 13.22 -1.03 -23.27
CA ARG A 184 13.21 -1.71 -21.96
C ARG A 184 12.99 -0.67 -20.87
N PRO A 185 11.83 -0.66 -20.19
CA PRO A 185 11.56 0.31 -19.15
C PRO A 185 12.53 0.13 -17.99
N VAL A 186 12.88 1.24 -17.35
CA VAL A 186 13.62 1.21 -16.08
C VAL A 186 12.65 0.75 -14.99
N PRO A 187 13.02 -0.26 -14.17
CA PRO A 187 12.20 -0.63 -13.03
C PRO A 187 12.00 0.57 -12.11
N ALA A 188 10.78 0.75 -11.64
CA ALA A 188 10.51 1.80 -10.66
C ALA A 188 11.26 1.51 -9.35
N ASP A 189 11.92 2.52 -8.79
CA ASP A 189 12.52 2.43 -7.44
C ASP A 189 11.45 2.39 -6.33
N ALA A 190 10.17 2.51 -6.69
CA ALA A 190 9.02 2.45 -5.78
C ALA A 190 8.73 1.03 -5.28
N VAL A 191 9.75 0.37 -4.74
CA VAL A 191 9.71 -1.04 -4.33
C VAL A 191 8.76 -1.27 -3.16
N GLU A 192 8.56 -0.29 -2.27
CA GLU A 192 7.85 -0.53 -1.02
C GLU A 192 6.34 -0.71 -1.21
N LEU A 193 5.67 0.21 -1.91
CA LEU A 193 4.21 0.10 -2.11
C LEU A 193 3.83 -1.06 -3.03
N GLU A 194 4.58 -1.26 -4.13
CA GLU A 194 4.36 -2.40 -5.02
C GLU A 194 4.60 -3.73 -4.30
N LEU A 195 5.58 -3.80 -3.42
CA LEU A 195 5.80 -4.96 -2.57
C LEU A 195 4.63 -5.19 -1.62
N VAL A 196 4.11 -4.14 -0.98
CA VAL A 196 2.92 -4.22 -0.12
C VAL A 196 1.71 -4.71 -0.91
N ASP A 197 1.45 -4.17 -2.10
CA ASP A 197 0.35 -4.58 -2.97
C ASP A 197 0.44 -6.06 -3.36
N ARG A 198 1.63 -6.52 -3.73
CA ARG A 198 1.91 -7.93 -4.01
C ARG A 198 1.72 -8.81 -2.77
N LEU A 199 2.28 -8.41 -1.63
CA LEU A 199 2.14 -9.15 -0.38
C LEU A 199 0.67 -9.27 0.04
N VAL A 200 -0.09 -8.18 0.00
CA VAL A 200 -1.53 -8.18 0.31
C VAL A 200 -2.29 -9.09 -0.63
N THR A 201 -2.01 -9.04 -1.92
CA THR A 201 -2.71 -9.84 -2.94
C THR A 201 -2.42 -11.33 -2.79
N TYR A 202 -1.13 -11.69 -2.80
CA TYR A 202 -0.73 -13.11 -2.80
C TYR A 202 -0.88 -13.77 -1.43
N SER A 203 -0.74 -13.03 -0.32
CA SER A 203 -1.05 -13.59 1.00
C SER A 203 -2.53 -13.96 1.13
N ASN A 204 -3.44 -13.13 0.61
CA ASN A 204 -4.86 -13.45 0.61
C ASN A 204 -5.15 -14.73 -0.19
N ILE A 205 -4.54 -14.88 -1.38
CA ILE A 205 -4.69 -16.09 -2.19
C ILE A 205 -4.14 -17.32 -1.45
N ALA A 206 -2.92 -17.21 -0.92
CA ALA A 206 -2.25 -18.32 -0.25
C ALA A 206 -2.99 -18.76 1.03
N VAL A 207 -3.36 -17.80 1.89
CA VAL A 207 -4.12 -18.07 3.11
C VAL A 207 -5.47 -18.70 2.75
N GLY A 208 -6.19 -18.12 1.80
CA GLY A 208 -7.50 -18.62 1.38
C GLY A 208 -7.44 -20.04 0.81
N ALA A 209 -6.53 -20.29 -0.12
CA ALA A 209 -6.34 -21.61 -0.72
C ALA A 209 -5.93 -22.67 0.32
N CYS A 210 -5.01 -22.35 1.21
CA CYS A 210 -4.57 -23.25 2.27
C CYS A 210 -5.69 -23.56 3.26
N LEU A 211 -6.49 -22.56 3.65
CA LEU A 211 -7.64 -22.77 4.54
C LEU A 211 -8.70 -23.65 3.88
N ILE A 212 -9.04 -23.44 2.60
CA ILE A 212 -10.01 -24.28 1.87
C ILE A 212 -9.51 -25.72 1.77
N ALA A 213 -8.27 -25.90 1.32
CA ALA A 213 -7.67 -27.23 1.17
C ALA A 213 -7.42 -27.93 2.53
N GLY A 214 -7.42 -27.19 3.63
CA GLY A 214 -7.03 -27.72 4.93
C GLY A 214 -5.56 -28.12 4.99
N LEU A 215 -4.69 -27.34 4.32
CA LEU A 215 -3.25 -27.53 4.26
C LEU A 215 -2.56 -26.46 5.09
N PHE A 216 -1.61 -26.84 5.95
CA PHE A 216 -0.97 -25.93 6.89
C PHE A 216 -1.98 -25.06 7.67
N THR A 217 -3.14 -25.63 8.00
CA THR A 217 -4.32 -24.91 8.49
C THR A 217 -4.01 -23.99 9.66
N ARG A 218 -3.22 -24.46 10.63
CA ARG A 218 -2.87 -23.66 11.82
C ARG A 218 -2.04 -22.44 11.46
N PHE A 219 -1.04 -22.65 10.61
CA PHE A 219 -0.17 -21.55 10.16
C PHE A 219 -0.97 -20.54 9.33
N SER A 220 -1.77 -21.01 8.37
CA SER A 220 -2.58 -20.14 7.52
C SER A 220 -3.64 -19.37 8.31
N ALA A 221 -4.26 -19.99 9.31
CA ALA A 221 -5.20 -19.31 10.19
C ALA A 221 -4.54 -18.20 11.02
N LEU A 222 -3.36 -18.45 11.59
CA LEU A 222 -2.62 -17.43 12.33
C LEU A 222 -2.07 -16.32 11.42
N ALA A 223 -1.62 -16.64 10.21
CA ALA A 223 -1.20 -15.66 9.21
C ALA A 223 -2.37 -14.77 8.77
N GLY A 224 -3.55 -15.35 8.53
CA GLY A 224 -4.77 -14.60 8.24
C GLY A 224 -5.22 -13.71 9.42
N ALA A 225 -5.11 -14.22 10.64
CA ALA A 225 -5.40 -13.43 11.84
C ALA A 225 -4.45 -12.24 11.98
N LEU A 226 -3.15 -12.42 11.74
CA LEU A 226 -2.17 -11.34 11.76
C LEU A 226 -2.45 -10.30 10.66
N PHE A 227 -2.84 -10.74 9.48
CA PHE A 227 -3.24 -9.85 8.39
C PHE A 227 -4.45 -8.98 8.78
N LEU A 228 -5.50 -9.60 9.34
CA LEU A 228 -6.67 -8.85 9.82
C LEU A 228 -6.35 -7.95 11.03
N ALA A 229 -5.42 -8.36 11.90
CA ALA A 229 -4.95 -7.52 12.99
C ALA A 229 -4.33 -6.21 12.48
N GLN A 230 -3.57 -6.25 11.38
CA GLN A 230 -3.04 -5.03 10.75
C GLN A 230 -4.15 -4.15 10.18
N ILE A 231 -5.19 -4.73 9.57
CA ILE A 231 -6.36 -3.98 9.08
C ILE A 231 -7.07 -3.27 10.24
N VAL A 232 -7.33 -3.99 11.34
CA VAL A 232 -7.94 -3.42 12.54
C VAL A 232 -7.06 -2.33 13.16
N ALA A 233 -5.74 -2.53 13.16
CA ALA A 233 -4.78 -1.57 13.70
C ALA A 233 -4.63 -0.31 12.84
N ALA A 234 -4.77 -0.44 11.50
CA ALA A 234 -4.73 0.70 10.59
C ALA A 234 -5.97 1.59 10.72
N GLN A 235 -7.14 1.00 10.94
CA GLN A 235 -8.41 1.74 11.05
C GLN A 235 -9.21 1.29 12.29
N PRO A 236 -8.70 1.53 13.51
CA PRO A 236 -9.37 1.11 14.73
C PRO A 236 -10.69 1.87 14.92
N ASP A 237 -11.75 1.13 15.20
CA ASP A 237 -13.07 1.67 15.54
C ASP A 237 -13.21 1.91 17.05
N TRP A 238 -12.16 2.41 17.69
CA TRP A 238 -12.12 2.59 19.13
C TRP A 238 -12.76 3.92 19.55
N PRO A 239 -13.38 3.98 20.74
CA PRO A 239 -13.87 5.23 21.28
C PRO A 239 -12.75 6.26 21.38
N GLY A 240 -13.04 7.49 20.96
CA GLY A 240 -12.05 8.59 20.95
C GLY A 240 -11.15 8.66 19.72
N MET A 241 -11.21 7.69 18.80
CA MET A 241 -10.52 7.78 17.51
C MET A 241 -11.34 8.59 16.50
N TYR A 242 -10.67 9.45 15.76
CA TYR A 242 -11.31 10.23 14.70
C TYR A 242 -10.77 9.80 13.31
N PRO A 243 -11.59 9.70 12.27
CA PRO A 243 -13.04 9.89 12.27
C PRO A 243 -13.76 8.82 13.11
N ALA A 244 -14.79 9.28 13.81
CA ALA A 244 -15.61 8.35 14.59
C ALA A 244 -16.24 7.31 13.67
N PRO A 245 -16.27 6.03 14.07
CA PRO A 245 -16.90 5.00 13.27
C PRO A 245 -18.38 5.34 13.07
N HIS A 246 -18.83 5.28 11.82
CA HIS A 246 -20.26 5.44 11.54
C HIS A 246 -21.05 4.35 12.25
N PRO A 247 -22.09 4.69 13.01
CA PRO A 247 -23.00 3.71 13.54
C PRO A 247 -23.69 3.00 12.36
N SER A 248 -23.30 1.78 12.12
CA SER A 248 -23.87 0.94 11.06
C SER A 248 -24.10 -0.47 11.59
N ALA A 249 -25.07 -1.18 11.00
CA ALA A 249 -25.30 -2.57 11.33
C ALA A 249 -23.98 -3.38 11.17
N GLY A 250 -23.65 -4.18 12.16
CA GLY A 250 -22.41 -4.98 12.20
C GLY A 250 -21.19 -4.30 12.81
N ARG A 251 -21.32 -3.06 13.32
CA ARG A 251 -20.28 -2.40 14.12
C ARG A 251 -20.76 -2.22 15.57
N SER A 252 -20.00 -2.76 16.50
CA SER A 252 -20.29 -2.68 17.93
C SER A 252 -19.06 -2.18 18.69
N LEU A 253 -18.91 -0.86 18.76
CA LEU A 253 -17.74 -0.21 19.38
C LEU A 253 -16.42 -0.73 18.79
N ILE A 254 -15.67 -1.51 19.57
CA ILE A 254 -14.36 -2.08 19.17
C ILE A 254 -14.52 -3.23 18.16
N VAL A 255 -15.70 -3.86 18.10
CA VAL A 255 -15.94 -5.08 17.34
C VAL A 255 -16.55 -4.74 15.98
N ASN A 256 -15.79 -4.96 14.92
CA ASN A 256 -16.25 -4.95 13.54
C ASN A 256 -16.10 -6.36 12.92
N LYS A 257 -16.45 -6.51 11.64
CA LYS A 257 -16.40 -7.82 10.98
C LYS A 257 -14.98 -8.38 10.93
N GLU A 258 -13.99 -7.52 10.71
CA GLU A 258 -12.57 -7.88 10.65
C GLU A 258 -12.09 -8.42 11.99
N PHE A 259 -12.54 -7.80 13.10
CA PHE A 259 -12.24 -8.26 14.45
C PHE A 259 -12.86 -9.62 14.75
N VAL A 260 -14.12 -9.84 14.35
CA VAL A 260 -14.80 -11.14 14.51
C VAL A 260 -14.09 -12.22 13.71
N GLU A 261 -13.76 -11.94 12.44
CA GLU A 261 -13.07 -12.88 11.57
C GLU A 261 -11.65 -13.19 12.06
N MET A 262 -10.93 -12.19 12.56
CA MET A 262 -9.62 -12.34 13.20
C MET A 262 -9.69 -13.29 14.40
N THR A 263 -10.67 -13.08 15.30
CA THR A 263 -10.82 -13.94 16.48
C THR A 263 -11.22 -15.38 16.13
N ALA A 264 -12.04 -15.55 15.07
CA ALA A 264 -12.38 -16.87 14.54
C ALA A 264 -11.15 -17.58 13.95
N LEU A 265 -10.29 -16.85 13.24
CA LEU A 265 -9.02 -17.39 12.72
C LEU A 265 -8.04 -17.76 13.84
N ILE A 266 -7.94 -16.96 14.89
CA ILE A 266 -7.14 -17.31 16.07
C ILE A 266 -7.64 -18.63 16.66
N ALA A 267 -8.95 -18.79 16.86
CA ALA A 267 -9.52 -20.03 17.38
C ALA A 267 -9.22 -21.21 16.44
N LEU A 268 -9.35 -21.05 15.13
CA LEU A 268 -9.01 -22.09 14.14
C LEU A 268 -7.51 -22.45 14.17
N GLY A 269 -6.63 -21.51 14.46
CA GLY A 269 -5.19 -21.71 14.57
C GLY A 269 -4.79 -22.69 15.71
N PHE A 270 -5.59 -22.76 16.76
CA PHE A 270 -5.37 -23.70 17.86
C PHE A 270 -6.06 -25.06 17.64
N LEU A 271 -6.94 -25.19 16.66
CA LEU A 271 -7.72 -26.41 16.42
C LEU A 271 -7.15 -27.23 15.25
N PRO A 272 -7.19 -28.57 15.32
CA PRO A 272 -6.69 -29.44 14.27
C PRO A 272 -7.71 -29.65 13.13
N THR A 273 -8.39 -28.60 12.69
CA THR A 273 -9.48 -28.69 11.69
C THR A 273 -9.01 -29.22 10.33
N GLY A 274 -7.75 -28.97 9.95
CA GLY A 274 -7.16 -29.53 8.74
C GLY A 274 -6.93 -31.04 8.80
N ARG A 275 -6.72 -31.59 10.01
CA ARG A 275 -6.63 -33.04 10.20
C ARG A 275 -8.00 -33.72 10.22
N TRP A 276 -9.07 -33.02 10.59
CA TRP A 276 -10.43 -33.59 10.60
C TRP A 276 -11.02 -33.74 9.19
N ALA A 277 -10.75 -32.75 8.32
CA ALA A 277 -11.23 -32.75 6.94
C ALA A 277 -10.35 -31.83 6.10
N GLY A 278 -9.20 -32.32 5.65
CA GLY A 278 -8.26 -31.56 4.81
C GLY A 278 -6.95 -32.28 4.56
N LEU A 279 -6.07 -31.65 3.80
CA LEU A 279 -4.78 -32.21 3.41
C LEU A 279 -3.79 -32.36 4.58
N ASP A 280 -3.97 -31.64 5.69
CA ASP A 280 -3.17 -31.81 6.90
C ASP A 280 -3.26 -33.23 7.48
N PHE A 281 -4.34 -33.97 7.19
CA PHE A 281 -4.45 -35.38 7.54
C PHE A 281 -3.32 -36.22 6.90
N PHE A 282 -3.11 -36.02 5.61
CA PHE A 282 -2.09 -36.75 4.85
C PHE A 282 -0.70 -36.29 5.25
N VAL A 283 -0.47 -34.98 5.38
CA VAL A 283 0.83 -34.42 5.82
C VAL A 283 1.21 -34.97 7.20
N HIS A 284 0.24 -35.04 8.12
CA HIS A 284 0.49 -35.57 9.46
C HIS A 284 0.86 -37.06 9.44
N ASN A 285 0.08 -37.87 8.72
CA ASN A 285 0.27 -39.33 8.74
C ASN A 285 1.46 -39.81 7.89
N LEU A 286 1.74 -39.14 6.76
CA LEU A 286 2.77 -39.57 5.83
C LEU A 286 4.14 -38.95 6.13
N ILE A 287 4.17 -37.75 6.74
CA ILE A 287 5.42 -37.01 6.96
C ILE A 287 5.73 -36.85 8.45
N VAL A 288 4.82 -36.23 9.21
CA VAL A 288 5.11 -35.84 10.60
C VAL A 288 5.22 -37.06 11.53
N ARG A 289 4.27 -37.98 11.44
CA ARG A 289 4.26 -39.18 12.29
C ARG A 289 5.47 -40.10 12.08
N PRO A 290 5.91 -40.41 10.84
CA PRO A 290 7.11 -41.21 10.65
C PRO A 290 8.41 -40.54 11.11
N LEU A 291 8.50 -39.20 10.98
CA LEU A 291 9.67 -38.46 11.43
C LEU A 291 9.78 -38.35 12.95
N LEU A 292 8.65 -38.20 13.65
CA LEU A 292 8.62 -38.12 15.10
C LEU A 292 8.64 -39.51 15.77
N GLY A 293 8.07 -40.51 15.12
CA GLY A 293 8.02 -41.88 15.65
C GLY A 293 9.38 -42.63 15.66
N LYS A 294 10.39 -42.14 14.97
CA LYS A 294 11.77 -42.69 14.98
C LYS A 294 12.62 -42.24 16.18
N LYS A 295 12.16 -41.30 16.99
CA LYS A 295 12.91 -40.81 18.18
C LYS A 295 12.63 -41.55 19.48
N GLY A 296 11.81 -42.58 19.45
CA GLY A 296 11.41 -43.37 20.66
C GLY A 296 11.87 -44.83 20.67
N ALA A 297 12.83 -45.21 19.79
CA ALA A 297 13.36 -46.56 19.75
C ALA A 297 14.91 -46.53 19.80
N VAL A 298 15.44 -46.10 20.94
CA VAL A 298 16.80 -46.43 21.45
C VAL A 298 16.71 -46.59 22.94
#